data_da4e3eb233126b83125d3b1ea6fcdf43
#
_entry.id   da4e3eb233126b83125d3b1ea6fcdf43
#
_cell.length_a   1.000
_cell.length_b   1.000
_cell.length_c   1.000
_cell.angle_alpha   90.00
_cell.angle_beta   90.00
_cell.angle_gamma   90.00
#
_symmetry.space_group_name_H-M   'P 1'
#
loop_
_entity.id
_entity.type
_entity.pdbx_description
1 polymer ?
#
loop_
_entity_poly.entity_id
_entity_poly.type
_entity_poly.pdbx_seq_one_letter_code
_entity_poly.pdbx_strand_id
1 'polypeptide(L)'
;TPQGLSQHRAIGFSFDAIAPEPWRFKEGAVGQPRIDWVSNSSEAGIAAALAGHGLTRCLAYQAAAELRAGRLKILLAAHELPPVPVHIVYPAGRRAPAKVRAFVEFARARLMQEPVLQGAGLA
;
A
#
# COMPACT_ATOMS: atom_id res chain seq x y z
N THR A 1 7.60 -17.66 1.18
CA THR A 1 8.53 -16.95 2.08
C THR A 1 9.10 -15.72 1.41
N PRO A 2 9.52 -14.67 2.16
CA PRO A 2 10.16 -13.48 1.59
C PRO A 2 11.39 -13.80 0.72
N GLN A 3 12.19 -14.79 1.09
CA GLN A 3 13.37 -15.24 0.34
C GLN A 3 12.99 -15.80 -1.04
N GLY A 4 11.83 -16.44 -1.15
CA GLY A 4 11.34 -16.98 -2.42
C GLY A 4 11.00 -15.92 -3.47
N LEU A 5 10.90 -14.64 -3.07
CA LEU A 5 10.60 -13.54 -4.00
C LEU A 5 11.62 -13.40 -5.13
N SER A 6 12.88 -13.81 -4.91
CA SER A 6 13.92 -13.79 -5.95
C SER A 6 13.58 -14.63 -7.19
N GLN A 7 12.67 -15.58 -7.05
CA GLN A 7 12.19 -16.42 -8.16
C GLN A 7 11.01 -15.80 -8.93
N HIS A 8 10.53 -14.64 -8.49
CA HIS A 8 9.35 -14.00 -9.06
C HIS A 8 9.68 -12.66 -9.70
N ARG A 9 8.96 -12.37 -10.79
CA ARG A 9 8.98 -11.08 -11.45
C ARG A 9 8.13 -10.09 -10.67
N ALA A 10 8.55 -8.84 -10.62
CA ALA A 10 7.78 -7.80 -9.97
C ALA A 10 7.90 -6.45 -10.70
N ILE A 11 6.93 -5.62 -10.40
CA ILE A 11 6.87 -4.23 -10.80
C ILE A 11 7.36 -3.40 -9.61
N GLY A 12 8.44 -2.66 -9.81
CA GLY A 12 8.98 -1.74 -8.83
C GLY A 12 8.21 -0.43 -8.78
N PHE A 13 8.19 0.19 -7.61
CA PHE A 13 7.67 1.54 -7.43
C PHE A 13 8.82 2.46 -7.01
N SER A 14 8.97 3.61 -7.69
CA SER A 14 9.94 4.63 -7.31
C SER A 14 9.50 6.00 -7.83
N PHE A 15 9.61 7.02 -6.98
CA PHE A 15 9.34 8.41 -7.41
C PHE A 15 10.50 9.02 -8.21
N ASP A 16 11.74 8.60 -7.96
CA ASP A 16 12.94 9.31 -8.44
C ASP A 16 13.74 8.54 -9.50
N ALA A 17 13.15 7.52 -10.12
CA ALA A 17 13.82 6.60 -11.05
C ALA A 17 15.10 5.93 -10.46
N ILE A 18 15.28 5.98 -9.16
CA ILE A 18 16.31 5.27 -8.43
C ILE A 18 15.90 3.81 -8.32
N ALA A 19 16.87 2.92 -8.24
CA ALA A 19 16.62 1.49 -8.08
C ALA A 19 15.64 1.22 -6.93
N PRO A 20 14.58 0.44 -7.15
CA PRO A 20 13.58 0.19 -6.12
C PRO A 20 14.22 -0.46 -4.90
N GLU A 21 13.83 0.04 -3.71
CA GLU A 21 14.33 -0.53 -2.46
C GLU A 21 13.90 -2.00 -2.30
N PRO A 22 14.74 -2.81 -1.63
CA PRO A 22 14.36 -4.17 -1.24
C PRO A 22 13.06 -4.16 -0.43
N TRP A 23 12.22 -5.16 -0.64
CA TRP A 23 10.98 -5.30 0.11
C TRP A 23 11.28 -5.79 1.52
N ARG A 24 10.93 -5.00 2.51
CA ARG A 24 11.12 -5.32 3.93
C ARG A 24 9.87 -5.98 4.49
N PHE A 25 10.09 -6.95 5.36
CA PHE A 25 9.07 -7.74 6.03
C PHE A 25 9.34 -7.78 7.55
N LYS A 26 8.43 -8.39 8.31
CA LYS A 26 8.61 -8.62 9.74
C LYS A 26 9.93 -9.36 10.02
N GLU A 27 10.41 -9.21 11.25
CA GLU A 27 11.61 -9.89 11.75
C GLU A 27 12.89 -9.59 10.96
N GLY A 28 12.89 -8.45 10.28
CA GLY A 28 14.03 -8.02 9.47
C GLY A 28 14.22 -8.82 8.17
N ALA A 29 13.27 -9.68 7.80
CA ALA A 29 13.35 -10.40 6.54
C ALA A 29 13.30 -9.42 5.36
N VAL A 30 14.11 -9.70 4.35
CA VAL A 30 14.22 -8.90 3.13
C VAL A 30 13.94 -9.79 1.93
N GLY A 31 13.09 -9.30 1.04
CA GLY A 31 12.81 -9.94 -0.23
C GLY A 31 13.29 -9.09 -1.40
N GLN A 32 13.96 -9.70 -2.36
CA GLN A 32 14.40 -9.06 -3.59
C GLN A 32 13.79 -9.78 -4.80
N PRO A 33 12.56 -9.41 -5.22
CA PRO A 33 12.02 -9.93 -6.45
C PRO A 33 12.81 -9.39 -7.65
N ARG A 34 12.71 -10.08 -8.78
CA ARG A 34 13.30 -9.59 -10.02
C ARG A 34 12.43 -8.47 -10.57
N ILE A 35 12.92 -7.23 -10.48
CA ILE A 35 12.22 -6.06 -11.00
C ILE A 35 12.43 -5.97 -12.50
N ASP A 36 11.36 -6.15 -13.27
CA ASP A 36 11.41 -6.07 -14.74
C ASP A 36 11.22 -4.64 -15.25
N TRP A 37 10.44 -3.83 -14.54
CA TRP A 37 10.26 -2.41 -14.81
C TRP A 37 9.78 -1.65 -13.58
N VAL A 38 9.90 -0.34 -13.61
CA VAL A 38 9.59 0.55 -12.50
C VAL A 38 8.56 1.58 -12.94
N SER A 39 7.61 1.90 -12.07
CA SER A 39 6.63 2.96 -12.26
C SER A 39 6.57 3.85 -11.02
N ASN A 40 6.20 5.10 -11.21
CA ASN A 40 5.86 6.04 -10.15
C ASN A 40 4.34 6.13 -9.89
N SER A 41 3.55 5.27 -10.52
CA SER A 41 2.11 5.13 -10.31
C SER A 41 1.77 3.76 -9.76
N SER A 42 1.12 3.73 -8.61
CA SER A 42 0.58 2.49 -8.03
C SER A 42 -0.50 1.87 -8.91
N GLU A 43 -1.31 2.69 -9.58
CA GLU A 43 -2.34 2.21 -10.52
C GLU A 43 -1.72 1.46 -11.70
N ALA A 44 -0.62 1.98 -12.27
CA ALA A 44 0.11 1.29 -13.34
C ALA A 44 0.69 -0.04 -12.85
N GLY A 45 1.23 -0.08 -11.62
CA GLY A 45 1.70 -1.32 -11.00
C GLY A 45 0.59 -2.34 -10.80
N ILE A 46 -0.57 -1.91 -10.32
CA ILE A 46 -1.77 -2.75 -10.15
C ILE A 46 -2.27 -3.27 -11.50
N ALA A 47 -2.38 -2.40 -12.51
CA ALA A 47 -2.79 -2.79 -13.85
C ALA A 47 -1.85 -3.83 -14.47
N ALA A 48 -0.55 -3.68 -14.28
CA ALA A 48 0.42 -4.65 -14.75
C ALA A 48 0.31 -5.99 -14.02
N ALA A 49 0.08 -5.98 -12.70
CA ALA A 49 -0.15 -7.20 -11.95
C ALA A 49 -1.42 -7.93 -12.42
N LEU A 50 -2.51 -7.20 -12.70
CA LEU A 50 -3.75 -7.74 -13.28
C LEU A 50 -3.52 -8.36 -14.66
N ALA A 51 -2.62 -7.78 -15.45
CA ALA A 51 -2.22 -8.32 -16.75
C ALA A 51 -1.22 -9.50 -16.65
N GLY A 52 -0.88 -9.94 -15.43
CA GLY A 52 -0.01 -11.10 -15.22
C GLY A 52 1.49 -10.82 -15.35
N HIS A 53 1.91 -9.55 -15.34
CA HIS A 53 3.32 -9.21 -15.45
C HIS A 53 4.14 -9.47 -14.18
N GLY A 54 3.51 -9.87 -13.09
CA GLY A 54 4.21 -10.24 -11.86
C GLY A 54 3.60 -9.64 -10.61
N LEU A 55 4.41 -9.49 -9.57
CA LEU A 55 4.01 -8.98 -8.27
C LEU A 55 4.12 -7.45 -8.24
N THR A 56 3.25 -6.81 -7.48
CA THR A 56 3.40 -5.39 -7.16
C THR A 56 3.24 -5.17 -5.66
N ARG A 57 3.83 -4.09 -5.15
CA ARG A 57 3.65 -3.64 -3.77
C ARG A 57 2.90 -2.31 -3.78
N CYS A 58 1.76 -2.28 -3.13
CA CYS A 58 0.93 -1.09 -3.02
C CYS A 58 0.28 -1.03 -1.64
N LEU A 59 -0.37 0.08 -1.32
CA LEU A 59 -1.17 0.18 -0.11
C LEU A 59 -2.51 -0.54 -0.30
N ALA A 60 -3.01 -1.17 0.75
CA ALA A 60 -4.19 -2.03 0.71
C ALA A 60 -5.41 -1.35 0.06
N TYR A 61 -5.65 -0.07 0.37
CA TYR A 61 -6.79 0.66 -0.19
C TYR A 61 -6.69 0.88 -1.71
N GLN A 62 -5.48 0.90 -2.28
CA GLN A 62 -5.28 1.08 -3.73
C GLN A 62 -5.70 -0.16 -4.51
N ALA A 63 -5.53 -1.35 -3.94
CA ALA A 63 -5.89 -2.62 -4.57
C ALA A 63 -7.23 -3.20 -4.08
N ALA A 64 -7.93 -2.51 -3.18
CA ALA A 64 -9.11 -3.04 -2.48
C ALA A 64 -10.22 -3.54 -3.42
N ALA A 65 -10.48 -2.82 -4.52
CA ALA A 65 -11.50 -3.21 -5.49
C ALA A 65 -11.13 -4.54 -6.19
N GLU A 66 -9.86 -4.69 -6.55
CA GLU A 66 -9.34 -5.86 -7.25
C GLU A 66 -9.26 -7.10 -6.35
N LEU A 67 -8.92 -6.88 -5.08
CA LEU A 67 -8.92 -7.91 -4.04
C LEU A 67 -10.34 -8.42 -3.77
N ARG A 68 -11.30 -7.52 -3.55
CA ARG A 68 -12.71 -7.89 -3.35
C ARG A 68 -13.32 -8.61 -4.54
N ALA A 69 -12.88 -8.25 -5.74
CA ALA A 69 -13.32 -8.91 -6.99
C ALA A 69 -12.59 -10.23 -7.25
N GLY A 70 -11.64 -10.64 -6.41
CA GLY A 70 -10.86 -11.87 -6.59
C GLY A 70 -9.90 -11.83 -7.79
N ARG A 71 -9.65 -10.66 -8.38
CA ARG A 71 -8.72 -10.50 -9.50
C ARG A 71 -7.27 -10.39 -9.08
N LEU A 72 -7.03 -9.99 -7.84
CA LEU A 72 -5.73 -10.03 -7.16
C LEU A 72 -5.85 -10.80 -5.86
N LYS A 73 -4.73 -11.22 -5.33
CA LYS A 73 -4.63 -11.80 -3.99
C LYS A 73 -3.43 -11.25 -3.23
N ILE A 74 -3.56 -11.15 -1.91
CA ILE A 74 -2.45 -10.78 -1.05
C ILE A 74 -1.51 -11.97 -0.89
N LEU A 75 -0.23 -11.71 -1.05
CA LEU A 75 0.83 -12.69 -0.83
C LEU A 75 1.65 -12.28 0.39
N LEU A 76 2.14 -13.25 1.13
CA LEU A 76 3.02 -13.04 2.29
C LEU A 76 2.37 -12.25 3.45
N ALA A 77 1.03 -12.27 3.58
CA ALA A 77 0.30 -11.57 4.64
C ALA A 77 0.86 -11.81 6.05
N ALA A 78 1.27 -13.05 6.35
CA ALA A 78 1.86 -13.38 7.66
C ALA A 78 3.21 -12.68 7.92
N HIS A 79 3.86 -12.18 6.89
CA HIS A 79 5.17 -11.52 6.96
C HIS A 79 5.08 -10.00 6.83
N GLU A 80 3.89 -9.43 6.66
CA GLU A 80 3.72 -7.98 6.51
C GLU A 80 4.22 -7.20 7.73
N LEU A 81 4.77 -6.02 7.48
CA LEU A 81 5.07 -5.04 8.53
C LEU A 81 3.77 -4.55 9.20
N PRO A 82 3.86 -4.00 10.41
CA PRO A 82 2.70 -3.37 11.04
C PRO A 82 2.05 -2.33 10.10
N PRO A 83 0.73 -2.13 10.18
CA PRO A 83 0.04 -1.13 9.38
C PRO A 83 0.65 0.27 9.54
N VAL A 84 0.75 1.00 8.43
CA VAL A 84 1.16 2.39 8.44
C VAL A 84 -0.05 3.25 8.82
N PRO A 85 0.07 4.12 9.85
CA PRO A 85 -1.05 4.95 10.27
C PRO A 85 -1.38 6.02 9.21
N VAL A 86 -2.66 6.30 9.03
CA VAL A 86 -3.15 7.40 8.21
C VAL A 86 -3.34 8.63 9.09
N HIS A 87 -2.74 9.75 8.72
CA HIS A 87 -2.81 10.99 9.48
C HIS A 87 -3.48 12.10 8.68
N ILE A 88 -4.35 12.89 9.35
CA ILE A 88 -4.82 14.16 8.82
C ILE A 88 -3.83 15.23 9.28
N VAL A 89 -3.12 15.82 8.34
CA VAL A 89 -2.13 16.87 8.63
C VAL A 89 -2.70 18.22 8.21
N TYR A 90 -2.65 19.19 9.11
CA TYR A 90 -3.06 20.57 8.84
C TYR A 90 -2.19 21.56 9.60
N PRO A 91 -1.99 22.78 9.09
CA PRO A 91 -1.24 23.82 9.80
C PRO A 91 -2.00 24.16 11.09
N ALA A 92 -1.50 23.72 12.22
CA ALA A 92 -2.08 24.01 13.51
C ALA A 92 -1.25 25.08 14.22
N GLY A 93 -1.72 26.32 14.17
CA GLY A 93 -1.45 27.23 15.28
C GLY A 93 -2.29 26.80 16.50
N ARG A 94 -2.03 27.37 17.68
CA ARG A 94 -2.76 27.06 18.93
C ARG A 94 -4.30 27.16 18.84
N ARG A 95 -4.87 27.68 17.73
CA ARG A 95 -6.31 27.81 17.48
C ARG A 95 -6.60 27.52 15.99
N ALA A 96 -6.73 26.27 15.62
CA ALA A 96 -7.28 25.94 14.31
C ALA A 96 -8.67 26.61 14.14
N PRO A 97 -8.95 27.24 13.00
CA PRO A 97 -10.28 27.79 12.71
C PRO A 97 -11.38 26.75 12.86
N ALA A 98 -12.59 27.19 13.26
CA ALA A 98 -13.73 26.29 13.50
C ALA A 98 -14.02 25.38 12.30
N LYS A 99 -13.91 25.92 11.08
CA LYS A 99 -14.09 25.16 9.82
C LYS A 99 -13.08 24.02 9.66
N VAL A 100 -11.81 24.25 10.08
CA VAL A 100 -10.77 23.21 10.02
C VAL A 100 -11.08 22.12 11.04
N ARG A 101 -11.46 22.47 12.26
CA ARG A 101 -11.83 21.49 13.29
C ARG A 101 -13.01 20.65 12.84
N ALA A 102 -14.09 21.29 12.34
CA ALA A 102 -15.27 20.57 11.85
C ALA A 102 -14.92 19.61 10.70
N PHE A 103 -14.07 20.04 9.76
CA PHE A 103 -13.61 19.16 8.70
C PHE A 103 -12.79 17.97 9.23
N VAL A 104 -11.85 18.22 10.13
CA VAL A 104 -11.01 17.16 10.72
C VAL A 104 -11.85 16.13 11.46
N GLU A 105 -12.83 16.58 12.26
CA GLU A 105 -13.78 15.70 12.97
C GLU A 105 -14.61 14.86 11.98
N PHE A 106 -15.16 15.48 10.96
CA PHE A 106 -15.91 14.78 9.91
C PHE A 106 -15.05 13.75 9.17
N ALA A 107 -13.88 14.17 8.69
CA ALA A 107 -12.97 13.31 7.93
C ALA A 107 -12.49 12.14 8.79
N ARG A 108 -12.12 12.40 10.07
CA ARG A 108 -11.74 11.35 11.01
C ARG A 108 -12.85 10.32 11.19
N ALA A 109 -14.07 10.78 11.44
CA ALA A 109 -15.21 9.88 11.63
C ALA A 109 -15.48 9.00 10.40
N ARG A 110 -15.35 9.56 9.19
CA ARG A 110 -15.51 8.81 7.93
C ARG A 110 -14.39 7.80 7.71
N LEU A 111 -13.13 8.21 7.88
CA LEU A 111 -11.97 7.33 7.69
C LEU A 111 -11.95 6.17 8.71
N MET A 112 -12.40 6.41 9.93
CA MET A 112 -12.52 5.34 10.93
C MET A 112 -13.63 4.31 10.61
N GLN A 113 -14.57 4.64 9.74
CA GLN A 113 -15.63 3.73 9.29
C GLN A 113 -15.24 2.98 8.00
N GLU A 114 -14.11 3.34 7.39
CA GLU A 114 -13.68 2.73 6.12
C GLU A 114 -13.05 1.35 6.40
N PRO A 115 -13.70 0.24 6.02
CA PRO A 115 -13.24 -1.10 6.38
C PRO A 115 -11.84 -1.43 5.87
N VAL A 116 -11.47 -0.92 4.70
CA VAL A 116 -10.16 -1.19 4.10
C VAL A 116 -9.01 -0.57 4.90
N LEU A 117 -9.26 0.56 5.58
CA LEU A 117 -8.27 1.19 6.46
C LEU A 117 -8.15 0.48 7.81
N GLN A 118 -9.12 -0.36 8.16
CA GLN A 118 -9.09 -1.21 9.34
C GLN A 118 -8.55 -2.62 9.06
N GLY A 119 -8.08 -2.87 7.84
CA GLY A 119 -7.62 -4.20 7.43
C GLY A 119 -8.74 -5.22 7.22
N ALA A 120 -10.00 -4.78 7.24
CA ALA A 120 -11.15 -5.65 7.08
C ALA A 120 -11.49 -5.88 5.60
N GLY A 121 -11.89 -7.10 5.26
CA GLY A 121 -12.41 -7.44 3.93
C GLY A 121 -11.37 -7.52 2.80
N LEU A 122 -10.11 -7.80 3.14
CA LEU A 122 -9.02 -7.96 2.18
C LEU A 122 -8.44 -9.39 2.14
N ALA A 123 -8.98 -10.28 2.96
CA ALA A 123 -8.59 -11.69 3.01
C ALA A 123 -9.51 -12.55 2.13
#